data_dfcbdc3efb0a00ba2954bf9a83023ed7
#
_entry.id   dfcbdc3efb0a00ba2954bf9a83023ed7
#
_cell.length_a   1.000
_cell.length_b   1.000
_cell.length_c   1.000
_cell.angle_alpha   90.00
_cell.angle_beta   90.00
_cell.angle_gamma   90.00
#
_symmetry.space_group_name_H-M   'P 1'
#
loop_
_entity.id
_entity.type
_entity.pdbx_description
1 polymer ?
#
loop_
_entity_poly.entity_id
_entity_poly.type
_entity_poly.pdbx_seq_one_letter_code
_entity_poly.pdbx_strand_id
1 'polypeptide(L)'
;MNDLPPLDHEELIRRITRDLADSYDEELEMEIEDHHPLPDTPTSANEADEKTYRAHYFTQLFRLQAELVKLQDWVVASREKVVILFEGRDAAGKGSVIKRITQRLNPRVCRVVALPAPNDRERTQWYFQRYVPHLPAAGEIVLFDRSWYNRAGVEHVMGFCTPEDYEEFYRSVPEFERMLVRSGIRLLKYWFSITDEEQHLRFLGRIHDPLKQWKLSPMDLESRRRWEDYTRAKEIMLERTHIPEARWWVVQAVDKKRARLNFIDHLLKQFPYAPVEKAPVVLPQREHHEHYSRQAVPAEMLVPEIY
;
A
#
# COMPACT_ATOMS: atom_id res chain seq x y z
N MET A 1 -36.54 10.29 -26.59
CA MET A 1 -36.13 11.45 -25.79
C MET A 1 -36.71 11.24 -24.41
N ASN A 2 -35.90 10.74 -23.49
CA ASN A 2 -36.28 10.78 -22.07
C ASN A 2 -35.39 11.90 -21.47
N ASP A 3 -35.92 13.13 -21.58
CA ASP A 3 -35.48 14.19 -20.69
C ASP A 3 -35.96 13.81 -19.29
N LEU A 4 -35.06 13.18 -18.53
CA LEU A 4 -35.31 13.03 -17.10
C LEU A 4 -35.48 14.45 -16.55
N PRO A 5 -36.57 14.72 -15.82
CA PRO A 5 -36.77 16.01 -15.18
C PRO A 5 -35.52 16.33 -14.31
N PRO A 6 -35.18 17.60 -14.17
CA PRO A 6 -34.09 17.98 -13.27
C PRO A 6 -34.38 17.34 -11.89
N LEU A 7 -33.39 16.58 -11.39
CA LEU A 7 -33.53 15.94 -10.07
C LEU A 7 -33.81 17.02 -9.02
N ASP A 8 -34.85 16.79 -8.23
CA ASP A 8 -35.08 17.59 -7.03
C ASP A 8 -33.82 17.58 -6.15
N HIS A 9 -33.55 18.69 -5.50
CA HIS A 9 -32.38 18.85 -4.64
C HIS A 9 -32.28 17.77 -3.57
N GLU A 10 -33.42 17.33 -3.01
CA GLU A 10 -33.44 16.22 -2.05
C GLU A 10 -33.07 14.88 -2.68
N GLU A 11 -33.53 14.61 -3.87
CA GLU A 11 -33.18 13.37 -4.60
C GLU A 11 -31.70 13.35 -5.01
N LEU A 12 -31.16 14.50 -5.40
CA LEU A 12 -29.73 14.65 -5.69
C LEU A 12 -28.88 14.34 -4.45
N ILE A 13 -29.25 14.91 -3.29
CA ILE A 13 -28.55 14.64 -2.04
C ILE A 13 -28.66 13.17 -1.65
N ARG A 14 -29.82 12.54 -1.82
CA ARG A 14 -29.99 11.09 -1.54
C ARG A 14 -29.09 10.24 -2.44
N ARG A 15 -28.95 10.57 -3.72
CA ARG A 15 -28.06 9.84 -4.63
C ARG A 15 -26.59 10.03 -4.25
N ILE A 16 -26.16 11.25 -3.99
CA ILE A 16 -24.79 11.53 -3.53
C ILE A 16 -24.52 10.78 -2.21
N THR A 17 -25.47 10.77 -1.28
CA THR A 17 -25.33 10.06 0.00
C THR A 17 -25.23 8.55 -0.21
N ARG A 18 -25.99 7.99 -1.17
CA ARG A 18 -25.90 6.56 -1.52
C ARG A 18 -24.54 6.23 -2.13
N ASP A 19 -24.08 7.00 -3.11
CA ASP A 19 -22.76 6.79 -3.74
C ASP A 19 -21.62 6.90 -2.71
N LEU A 20 -21.77 7.80 -1.72
CA LEU A 20 -20.83 7.86 -0.60
C LEU A 20 -20.90 6.60 0.29
N ALA A 21 -22.11 6.08 0.56
CA ALA A 21 -22.27 4.86 1.34
C ALA A 21 -21.65 3.65 0.62
N ASP A 22 -21.90 3.49 -0.69
CA ASP A 22 -21.33 2.42 -1.50
C ASP A 22 -19.77 2.46 -1.46
N SER A 23 -19.18 3.64 -1.42
CA SER A 23 -17.72 3.77 -1.26
C SER A 23 -17.19 3.32 0.11
N TYR A 24 -18.04 3.23 1.15
CA TYR A 24 -17.70 2.63 2.44
C TYR A 24 -17.79 1.11 2.43
N ASP A 25 -18.65 0.53 1.58
CA ASP A 25 -18.78 -0.91 1.45
C ASP A 25 -17.52 -1.55 0.87
N GLU A 26 -16.82 -0.89 -0.05
CA GLU A 26 -15.51 -1.33 -0.54
C GLU A 26 -14.46 -1.50 0.58
N GLU A 27 -14.48 -0.63 1.60
CA GLU A 27 -13.61 -0.78 2.77
C GLU A 27 -14.03 -1.97 3.63
N LEU A 28 -15.33 -2.21 3.77
CA LEU A 28 -15.87 -3.33 4.51
C LEU A 28 -15.49 -4.66 3.83
N GLU A 29 -15.59 -4.74 2.51
CA GLU A 29 -15.19 -5.92 1.74
C GLU A 29 -13.71 -6.24 1.92
N MET A 30 -12.84 -5.23 1.81
CA MET A 30 -11.40 -5.44 2.05
C MET A 30 -11.09 -5.86 3.49
N GLU A 31 -11.91 -5.44 4.45
CA GLU A 31 -11.76 -5.84 5.85
C GLU A 31 -12.23 -7.27 6.07
N ILE A 32 -13.30 -7.70 5.40
CA ILE A 32 -13.78 -9.09 5.40
C ILE A 32 -12.72 -10.02 4.81
N GLU A 33 -12.04 -9.61 3.70
CA GLU A 33 -10.93 -10.38 3.14
C GLU A 33 -9.79 -10.63 4.13
N ASP A 34 -9.53 -9.67 5.03
CA ASP A 34 -8.46 -9.79 6.02
C ASP A 34 -8.86 -10.60 7.27
N HIS A 35 -10.15 -10.75 7.54
CA HIS A 35 -10.70 -11.30 8.78
C HIS A 35 -11.62 -12.52 8.60
N HIS A 36 -11.44 -13.31 7.53
CA HIS A 36 -12.15 -14.59 7.46
C HIS A 36 -11.78 -15.45 8.69
N PRO A 37 -12.72 -15.73 9.60
CA PRO A 37 -12.46 -16.65 10.71
C PRO A 37 -12.14 -18.02 10.13
N LEU A 38 -11.17 -18.72 10.70
CA LEU A 38 -10.97 -20.14 10.44
C LEU A 38 -12.27 -20.88 10.81
N PRO A 39 -12.71 -21.90 10.03
CA PRO A 39 -14.02 -22.57 10.21
C PRO A 39 -14.28 -23.10 11.62
N ASP A 40 -13.24 -23.32 12.42
CA ASP A 40 -13.30 -23.91 13.77
C ASP A 40 -12.89 -22.94 14.90
N THR A 41 -12.85 -21.64 14.63
CA THR A 41 -12.55 -20.68 15.73
C THR A 41 -13.84 -20.41 16.51
N PRO A 42 -13.90 -20.71 17.82
CA PRO A 42 -15.08 -20.37 18.62
C PRO A 42 -15.29 -18.86 18.59
N THR A 43 -16.46 -18.45 18.14
CA THR A 43 -16.93 -17.07 18.28
C THR A 43 -17.13 -16.81 19.77
N SER A 44 -16.07 -16.40 20.47
CA SER A 44 -16.11 -16.10 21.88
C SER A 44 -16.13 -14.61 22.12
N ALA A 45 -17.12 -14.21 22.86
CA ALA A 45 -17.23 -13.04 23.71
C ALA A 45 -17.18 -11.65 23.03
N ASN A 46 -18.30 -10.95 23.15
CA ASN A 46 -18.51 -9.54 22.88
C ASN A 46 -18.50 -9.08 21.42
N GLU A 47 -19.45 -9.57 20.65
CA GLU A 47 -19.82 -8.97 19.34
C GLU A 47 -20.03 -7.45 19.43
N ALA A 48 -20.53 -6.94 20.56
CA ALA A 48 -20.70 -5.51 20.79
C ALA A 48 -19.37 -4.75 20.87
N ASP A 49 -18.36 -5.29 21.55
CA ASP A 49 -17.05 -4.68 21.69
C ASP A 49 -16.29 -4.74 20.37
N GLU A 50 -16.41 -5.85 19.64
CA GLU A 50 -15.79 -5.99 18.31
C GLU A 50 -16.42 -5.03 17.29
N LYS A 51 -17.75 -4.88 17.28
CA LYS A 51 -18.44 -3.92 16.43
C LYS A 51 -18.05 -2.48 16.75
N THR A 52 -17.91 -2.16 18.03
CA THR A 52 -17.45 -0.83 18.48
C THR A 52 -16.01 -0.56 18.06
N TYR A 53 -15.12 -1.54 18.23
CA TYR A 53 -13.73 -1.45 17.80
C TYR A 53 -13.60 -1.28 16.29
N ARG A 54 -14.41 -2.03 15.52
CA ARG A 54 -14.46 -1.93 14.06
C ARG A 54 -14.94 -0.55 13.61
N ALA A 55 -16.03 -0.05 14.18
CA ALA A 55 -16.54 1.30 13.88
C ALA A 55 -15.52 2.39 14.18
N HIS A 56 -14.82 2.29 15.32
CA HIS A 56 -13.74 3.20 15.68
C HIS A 56 -12.59 3.13 14.67
N TYR A 57 -12.16 1.93 14.28
CA TYR A 57 -11.11 1.73 13.29
C TYR A 57 -11.42 2.44 11.97
N PHE A 58 -12.63 2.22 11.40
CA PHE A 58 -13.02 2.85 10.14
C PHE A 58 -13.08 4.38 10.26
N THR A 59 -13.65 4.90 11.34
CA THR A 59 -13.67 6.35 11.58
C THR A 59 -12.27 6.95 11.55
N GLN A 60 -11.29 6.31 12.21
CA GLN A 60 -9.91 6.78 12.20
C GLN A 60 -9.25 6.59 10.84
N LEU A 61 -9.50 5.46 10.17
CA LEU A 61 -8.94 5.18 8.85
C LEU A 61 -9.38 6.23 7.83
N PHE A 62 -10.67 6.52 7.74
CA PHE A 62 -11.19 7.54 6.80
C PHE A 62 -10.63 8.93 7.08
N ARG A 63 -10.51 9.30 8.36
CA ARG A 63 -9.87 10.55 8.74
C ARG A 63 -8.42 10.62 8.23
N LEU A 64 -7.66 9.55 8.42
CA LEU A 64 -6.27 9.47 7.97
C LEU A 64 -6.15 9.40 6.45
N GLN A 65 -7.07 8.73 5.77
CA GLN A 65 -7.11 8.72 4.29
C GLN A 65 -7.42 10.09 3.71
N ALA A 66 -8.30 10.87 4.34
CA ALA A 66 -8.53 12.26 3.96
C ALA A 66 -7.26 13.12 4.11
N GLU A 67 -6.47 12.88 5.15
CA GLU A 67 -5.18 13.54 5.32
C GLU A 67 -4.14 13.08 4.28
N LEU A 68 -4.15 11.80 3.87
CA LEU A 68 -3.30 11.33 2.77
C LEU A 68 -3.63 12.02 1.44
N VAL A 69 -4.90 12.31 1.15
CA VAL A 69 -5.29 13.10 -0.03
C VAL A 69 -4.73 14.51 0.04
N LYS A 70 -4.80 15.17 1.21
CA LYS A 70 -4.18 16.48 1.39
C LYS A 70 -2.67 16.45 1.22
N LEU A 71 -2.02 15.41 1.76
CA LEU A 71 -0.59 15.20 1.56
C LEU A 71 -0.26 15.05 0.07
N GLN A 72 -1.04 14.25 -0.67
CA GLN A 72 -0.86 14.10 -2.12
C GLN A 72 -0.96 15.43 -2.85
N ASP A 73 -2.00 16.22 -2.57
CA ASP A 73 -2.16 17.54 -3.18
C ASP A 73 -0.96 18.44 -2.88
N TRP A 74 -0.47 18.41 -1.65
CA TRP A 74 0.71 19.17 -1.24
C TRP A 74 1.98 18.68 -1.96
N VAL A 75 2.19 17.37 -2.10
CA VAL A 75 3.34 16.79 -2.83
C VAL A 75 3.35 17.28 -4.28
N VAL A 76 2.19 17.29 -4.94
CA VAL A 76 2.05 17.82 -6.31
C VAL A 76 2.39 19.31 -6.37
N ALA A 77 1.79 20.10 -5.49
CA ALA A 77 1.96 21.56 -5.48
C ALA A 77 3.40 21.99 -5.13
N SER A 78 4.02 21.33 -4.14
CA SER A 78 5.39 21.59 -3.72
C SER A 78 6.45 20.93 -4.59
N ARG A 79 6.04 20.07 -5.53
CA ARG A 79 6.94 19.29 -6.42
C ARG A 79 7.91 18.39 -5.64
N GLU A 80 7.52 17.93 -4.45
CA GLU A 80 8.31 16.99 -3.67
C GLU A 80 8.46 15.64 -4.41
N LYS A 81 9.54 14.95 -4.13
CA LYS A 81 9.83 13.59 -4.62
C LYS A 81 9.88 12.64 -3.43
N VAL A 82 8.93 11.72 -3.36
CA VAL A 82 8.76 10.86 -2.19
C VAL A 82 8.98 9.40 -2.54
N VAL A 83 9.84 8.73 -1.77
CA VAL A 83 10.07 7.28 -1.83
C VAL A 83 9.79 6.68 -0.45
N ILE A 84 8.94 5.66 -0.40
CA ILE A 84 8.63 4.93 0.82
C ILE A 84 8.94 3.45 0.59
N LEU A 85 9.83 2.90 1.41
CA LEU A 85 10.20 1.48 1.37
C LEU A 85 9.40 0.70 2.40
N PHE A 86 8.76 -0.36 1.94
CA PHE A 86 8.03 -1.32 2.76
C PHE A 86 8.81 -2.62 2.84
N GLU A 87 9.50 -2.81 3.93
CA GLU A 87 10.26 -4.01 4.24
C GLU A 87 9.67 -4.74 5.45
N GLY A 88 10.06 -5.98 5.69
CA GLY A 88 9.59 -6.75 6.84
C GLY A 88 9.31 -8.19 6.53
N ARG A 89 8.90 -8.91 7.57
CA ARG A 89 8.59 -10.34 7.52
C ARG A 89 7.53 -10.68 6.49
N ASP A 90 7.58 -11.88 5.97
CA ASP A 90 6.49 -12.41 5.17
C ASP A 90 5.23 -12.52 6.03
N ALA A 91 4.08 -12.27 5.41
CA ALA A 91 2.80 -12.12 6.09
C ALA A 91 2.68 -10.97 7.10
N ALA A 92 3.65 -10.05 7.23
CA ALA A 92 3.58 -8.93 8.15
C ALA A 92 2.52 -7.86 7.81
N GLY A 93 1.87 -7.95 6.64
CA GLY A 93 0.78 -7.06 6.28
C GLY A 93 1.19 -5.82 5.47
N LYS A 94 2.40 -5.80 4.90
CA LYS A 94 2.89 -4.71 4.02
C LYS A 94 1.89 -4.34 2.92
N GLY A 95 1.49 -5.33 2.12
CA GLY A 95 0.56 -5.12 1.01
C GLY A 95 -0.81 -4.59 1.46
N SER A 96 -1.31 -4.97 2.65
CA SER A 96 -2.57 -4.44 3.15
C SER A 96 -2.47 -2.97 3.58
N VAL A 97 -1.32 -2.55 4.13
CA VAL A 97 -1.06 -1.14 4.44
C VAL A 97 -0.93 -0.33 3.15
N ILE A 98 -0.19 -0.85 2.15
CA ILE A 98 -0.05 -0.21 0.84
C ILE A 98 -1.43 -0.01 0.18
N LYS A 99 -2.30 -1.02 0.19
CA LYS A 99 -3.68 -0.89 -0.31
C LYS A 99 -4.45 0.24 0.39
N ARG A 100 -4.39 0.32 1.72
CA ARG A 100 -5.10 1.37 2.49
C ARG A 100 -4.58 2.78 2.21
N ILE A 101 -3.30 2.92 1.88
CA ILE A 101 -2.72 4.20 1.48
C ILE A 101 -3.19 4.58 0.07
N THR A 102 -3.10 3.65 -0.88
CA THR A 102 -3.30 3.94 -2.31
C THR A 102 -4.76 4.01 -2.72
N GLN A 103 -5.66 3.43 -1.96
CA GLN A 103 -7.06 3.26 -2.29
C GLN A 103 -7.77 4.56 -2.72
N ARG A 104 -7.45 5.69 -2.07
CA ARG A 104 -8.07 6.99 -2.34
C ARG A 104 -7.09 8.00 -2.97
N LEU A 105 -5.89 7.55 -3.31
CA LEU A 105 -4.90 8.39 -3.96
C LEU A 105 -4.95 8.25 -5.49
N ASN A 106 -4.59 9.31 -6.18
CA ASN A 106 -4.50 9.30 -7.64
C ASN A 106 -3.32 8.40 -8.09
N PRO A 107 -3.55 7.31 -8.83
CA PRO A 107 -2.49 6.40 -9.25
C PRO A 107 -1.47 7.03 -10.22
N ARG A 108 -1.76 8.19 -10.80
CA ARG A 108 -0.80 8.97 -11.60
C ARG A 108 0.20 9.74 -10.73
N VAL A 109 -0.12 9.96 -9.46
CA VAL A 109 0.72 10.68 -8.48
C VAL A 109 1.38 9.70 -7.53
N CYS A 110 0.62 8.71 -7.06
CA CYS A 110 1.07 7.70 -6.11
C CYS A 110 1.04 6.31 -6.78
N ARG A 111 2.20 5.68 -6.93
CA ARG A 111 2.32 4.36 -7.57
C ARG A 111 3.07 3.36 -6.69
N VAL A 112 2.71 2.10 -6.85
CA VAL A 112 3.36 0.97 -6.17
C VAL A 112 4.34 0.31 -7.13
N VAL A 113 5.53 0.01 -6.62
CA VAL A 113 6.58 -0.74 -7.33
C VAL A 113 6.84 -2.02 -6.57
N ALA A 114 6.52 -3.16 -7.20
CA ALA A 114 6.82 -4.50 -6.71
C ALA A 114 7.58 -5.25 -7.80
N LEU A 115 8.90 -5.29 -7.70
CA LEU A 115 9.73 -5.90 -8.74
C LEU A 115 9.78 -7.42 -8.56
N PRO A 116 9.67 -8.19 -9.66
CA PRO A 116 9.86 -9.64 -9.62
C PRO A 116 11.33 -9.98 -9.32
N ALA A 117 11.64 -11.28 -9.22
CA ALA A 117 13.03 -11.73 -9.17
C ALA A 117 13.81 -11.19 -10.38
N PRO A 118 15.11 -10.81 -10.21
CA PRO A 118 15.90 -10.29 -11.30
C PRO A 118 16.07 -11.31 -12.42
N ASN A 119 15.90 -10.87 -13.68
CA ASN A 119 16.20 -11.67 -14.84
C ASN A 119 17.72 -11.78 -15.07
N ASP A 120 18.15 -12.60 -16.07
CA ASP A 120 19.58 -12.86 -16.31
C ASP A 120 20.36 -11.60 -16.68
N ARG A 121 19.75 -10.65 -17.40
CA ARG A 121 20.38 -9.36 -17.72
C ARG A 121 20.54 -8.51 -16.47
N GLU A 122 19.51 -8.40 -15.64
CA GLU A 122 19.51 -7.60 -14.41
C GLU A 122 20.53 -8.11 -13.40
N ARG A 123 20.78 -9.44 -13.34
CA ARG A 123 21.79 -10.05 -12.47
C ARG A 123 23.21 -9.61 -12.77
N THR A 124 23.49 -9.19 -14.02
CA THR A 124 24.81 -8.74 -14.45
C THR A 124 24.96 -7.21 -14.41
N GLN A 125 23.91 -6.49 -14.07
CA GLN A 125 23.91 -5.03 -13.95
C GLN A 125 24.38 -4.58 -12.56
N TRP A 126 24.73 -3.31 -12.46
CA TRP A 126 24.89 -2.69 -11.15
C TRP A 126 23.62 -2.89 -10.31
N TYR A 127 23.77 -3.33 -9.06
CA TYR A 127 22.67 -3.84 -8.25
C TYR A 127 21.47 -2.89 -8.17
N PHE A 128 21.72 -1.59 -7.99
CA PHE A 128 20.64 -0.60 -7.85
C PHE A 128 19.99 -0.23 -9.19
N GLN A 129 20.57 -0.58 -10.32
CA GLN A 129 20.12 -0.15 -11.65
C GLN A 129 18.66 -0.51 -11.93
N ARG A 130 18.18 -1.66 -11.48
CA ARG A 130 16.80 -2.08 -11.66
C ARG A 130 15.78 -1.25 -10.86
N TYR A 131 16.21 -0.57 -9.79
CA TYR A 131 15.37 0.28 -8.96
C TYR A 131 15.34 1.73 -9.42
N VAL A 132 16.43 2.22 -9.97
CA VAL A 132 16.60 3.61 -10.40
C VAL A 132 15.53 4.10 -11.38
N PRO A 133 15.09 3.34 -12.40
CA PRO A 133 14.03 3.77 -13.32
C PRO A 133 12.68 4.02 -12.67
N HIS A 134 12.48 3.52 -11.46
CA HIS A 134 11.23 3.64 -10.71
C HIS A 134 11.24 4.78 -9.69
N LEU A 135 12.33 5.53 -9.57
CA LEU A 135 12.40 6.68 -8.67
C LEU A 135 11.42 7.80 -9.12
N PRO A 136 10.93 8.61 -8.17
CA PRO A 136 9.91 9.62 -8.46
C PRO A 136 10.45 10.80 -9.26
N ALA A 137 9.63 11.32 -10.16
CA ALA A 137 9.75 12.68 -10.64
C ALA A 137 9.17 13.68 -9.62
N ALA A 138 9.32 14.97 -9.89
CA ALA A 138 8.78 16.02 -9.02
C ALA A 138 7.25 15.96 -8.96
N GLY A 139 6.69 15.88 -7.76
CA GLY A 139 5.27 15.74 -7.52
C GLY A 139 4.78 14.30 -7.45
N GLU A 140 5.67 13.30 -7.36
CA GLU A 140 5.30 11.88 -7.30
C GLU A 140 5.65 11.23 -5.96
N ILE A 141 4.81 10.26 -5.58
CA ILE A 141 5.00 9.34 -4.44
C ILE A 141 5.19 7.93 -4.97
N VAL A 142 6.29 7.28 -4.61
CA VAL A 142 6.58 5.90 -5.00
C VAL A 142 6.67 5.02 -3.76
N LEU A 143 5.83 3.97 -3.72
CA LEU A 143 5.80 2.96 -2.67
C LEU A 143 6.49 1.70 -3.18
N PHE A 144 7.61 1.32 -2.60
CA PHE A 144 8.28 0.07 -2.92
C PHE A 144 7.78 -1.05 -2.00
N ASP A 145 7.03 -2.02 -2.53
CA ASP A 145 6.74 -3.28 -1.84
C ASP A 145 7.92 -4.22 -2.03
N ARG A 146 8.80 -4.26 -1.04
CA ARG A 146 10.18 -4.71 -1.11
C ARG A 146 11.05 -3.81 -2.02
N SER A 147 12.31 -3.72 -1.70
CA SER A 147 13.22 -2.77 -2.34
C SER A 147 14.60 -3.39 -2.57
N TRP A 148 15.61 -2.54 -2.75
CA TRP A 148 17.01 -2.94 -2.76
C TRP A 148 17.46 -3.67 -1.49
N TYR A 149 16.71 -3.59 -0.41
CA TYR A 149 16.96 -4.35 0.81
C TYR A 149 16.69 -5.86 0.68
N ASN A 150 16.17 -6.35 -0.47
CA ASN A 150 16.16 -7.77 -0.79
C ASN A 150 17.55 -8.41 -0.64
N ARG A 151 18.64 -7.69 -0.96
CA ARG A 151 20.04 -8.15 -0.80
C ARG A 151 20.37 -8.40 0.66
N ALA A 152 19.92 -7.52 1.57
CA ALA A 152 20.13 -7.68 3.01
C ALA A 152 19.26 -8.78 3.63
N GLY A 153 18.13 -9.11 3.02
CA GLY A 153 17.15 -10.08 3.51
C GLY A 153 17.14 -11.37 2.71
N VAL A 154 16.16 -11.51 1.83
CA VAL A 154 15.87 -12.77 1.12
C VAL A 154 17.04 -13.29 0.30
N GLU A 155 17.78 -12.40 -0.39
CA GLU A 155 18.89 -12.86 -1.23
C GLU A 155 20.05 -13.44 -0.40
N HIS A 156 20.38 -12.82 0.72
CA HIS A 156 21.39 -13.33 1.64
C HIS A 156 20.93 -14.62 2.33
N VAL A 157 19.75 -14.62 2.95
CA VAL A 157 19.27 -15.76 3.75
C VAL A 157 19.06 -17.01 2.88
N MET A 158 18.62 -16.82 1.62
CA MET A 158 18.38 -17.92 0.69
C MET A 158 19.61 -18.31 -0.15
N GLY A 159 20.72 -17.59 0.00
CA GLY A 159 21.95 -17.87 -0.77
C GLY A 159 21.85 -17.46 -2.24
N PHE A 160 21.06 -16.42 -2.57
CA PHE A 160 20.92 -15.92 -3.94
C PHE A 160 21.97 -14.86 -4.30
N CYS A 161 22.80 -14.45 -3.34
CA CYS A 161 23.95 -13.58 -3.56
C CYS A 161 25.21 -14.16 -2.88
N THR A 162 26.37 -13.77 -3.36
CA THR A 162 27.63 -14.16 -2.74
C THR A 162 27.89 -13.37 -1.45
N PRO A 163 28.80 -13.83 -0.56
CA PRO A 163 29.21 -13.03 0.60
C PRO A 163 29.81 -11.67 0.19
N GLU A 164 30.54 -11.62 -0.92
CA GLU A 164 31.14 -10.41 -1.47
C GLU A 164 30.08 -9.41 -1.91
N ASP A 165 29.02 -9.87 -2.63
CA ASP A 165 27.85 -9.07 -3.01
C ASP A 165 27.14 -8.48 -1.81
N TYR A 166 26.99 -9.28 -0.74
CA TYR A 166 26.36 -8.88 0.50
C TYR A 166 27.14 -7.78 1.23
N GLU A 167 28.46 -7.93 1.35
CA GLU A 167 29.30 -6.91 1.98
C GLU A 167 29.39 -5.64 1.11
N GLU A 168 29.46 -5.79 -0.21
CA GLU A 168 29.47 -4.64 -1.12
C GLU A 168 28.15 -3.86 -1.04
N PHE A 169 27.02 -4.55 -0.89
CA PHE A 169 25.73 -3.90 -0.68
C PHE A 169 25.75 -2.99 0.54
N TYR A 170 26.29 -3.43 1.67
CA TYR A 170 26.36 -2.62 2.88
C TYR A 170 27.34 -1.45 2.80
N ARG A 171 28.34 -1.52 1.94
CA ARG A 171 29.19 -0.36 1.63
C ARG A 171 28.45 0.65 0.76
N SER A 172 27.75 0.16 -0.23
CA SER A 172 27.13 0.98 -1.28
C SER A 172 25.78 1.58 -0.88
N VAL A 173 24.94 0.87 -0.11
CA VAL A 173 23.55 1.32 0.15
C VAL A 173 23.47 2.64 0.93
N PRO A 174 24.29 2.91 1.97
CA PRO A 174 24.24 4.20 2.64
C PRO A 174 24.66 5.36 1.73
N GLU A 175 25.60 5.13 0.82
CA GLU A 175 26.04 6.14 -0.16
C GLU A 175 24.96 6.40 -1.20
N PHE A 176 24.34 5.34 -1.72
CA PHE A 176 23.22 5.43 -2.65
C PHE A 176 22.05 6.22 -2.04
N GLU A 177 21.64 5.90 -0.82
CA GLU A 177 20.56 6.59 -0.12
C GLU A 177 20.89 8.07 0.15
N ARG A 178 22.12 8.38 0.55
CA ARG A 178 22.58 9.77 0.69
C ARG A 178 22.53 10.54 -0.63
N MET A 179 22.89 9.89 -1.75
CA MET A 179 22.74 10.52 -3.08
C MET A 179 21.28 10.82 -3.40
N LEU A 180 20.36 9.88 -3.14
CA LEU A 180 18.92 10.10 -3.34
C LEU A 180 18.43 11.29 -2.51
N VAL A 181 18.77 11.35 -1.22
CA VAL A 181 18.36 12.44 -0.33
C VAL A 181 18.94 13.78 -0.80
N ARG A 182 20.24 13.83 -1.15
CA ARG A 182 20.87 15.05 -1.70
C ARG A 182 20.26 15.51 -3.02
N SER A 183 19.70 14.59 -3.82
CA SER A 183 18.97 14.93 -5.06
C SER A 183 17.54 15.47 -4.81
N GLY A 184 17.17 15.64 -3.53
CA GLY A 184 15.87 16.13 -3.12
C GLY A 184 14.79 15.06 -3.04
N ILE A 185 15.16 13.78 -2.98
CA ILE A 185 14.21 12.70 -2.71
C ILE A 185 14.03 12.55 -1.21
N ARG A 186 12.80 12.61 -0.74
CA ARG A 186 12.44 12.28 0.64
C ARG A 186 12.29 10.77 0.76
N LEU A 187 13.28 10.12 1.36
CA LEU A 187 13.35 8.67 1.52
C LEU A 187 12.91 8.26 2.92
N LEU A 188 11.86 7.45 3.00
CA LEU A 188 11.32 6.89 4.25
C LEU A 188 11.41 5.37 4.21
N LYS A 189 11.96 4.76 5.27
CA LYS A 189 12.17 3.31 5.35
C LYS A 189 11.40 2.72 6.51
N TYR A 190 10.57 1.71 6.23
CA TYR A 190 9.72 1.06 7.23
C TYR A 190 9.94 -0.44 7.23
N TRP A 191 10.16 -0.99 8.43
CA TRP A 191 10.22 -2.42 8.69
C TRP A 191 8.98 -2.88 9.44
N PHE A 192 8.19 -3.78 8.84
CA PHE A 192 7.02 -4.38 9.45
C PHE A 192 7.42 -5.64 10.23
N SER A 193 7.24 -5.59 11.54
CA SER A 193 7.62 -6.64 12.49
C SER A 193 6.39 -7.36 13.02
N ILE A 194 6.43 -8.69 13.00
CA ILE A 194 5.46 -9.57 13.63
C ILE A 194 6.21 -10.63 14.44
N THR A 195 5.49 -11.32 15.34
CA THR A 195 6.01 -12.47 16.05
C THR A 195 5.98 -13.73 15.20
N ASP A 196 6.68 -14.77 15.62
CA ASP A 196 6.68 -16.08 14.96
C ASP A 196 5.29 -16.71 15.00
N GLU A 197 4.63 -16.62 16.14
CA GLU A 197 3.27 -17.14 16.35
C GLU A 197 2.27 -16.45 15.39
N GLU A 198 2.34 -15.13 15.28
CA GLU A 198 1.46 -14.39 14.39
C GLU A 198 1.71 -14.72 12.91
N GLN A 199 2.98 -14.90 12.50
CA GLN A 199 3.29 -15.36 11.15
C GLN A 199 2.69 -16.74 10.88
N HIS A 200 2.81 -17.65 11.86
CA HIS A 200 2.24 -18.99 11.75
C HIS A 200 0.73 -18.95 11.54
N LEU A 201 0.00 -18.21 12.36
CA LEU A 201 -1.45 -18.06 12.24
C LEU A 201 -1.84 -17.48 10.87
N ARG A 202 -1.10 -16.49 10.37
CA ARG A 202 -1.38 -15.90 9.06
C ARG A 202 -1.10 -16.86 7.91
N PHE A 203 -0.10 -17.71 8.00
CA PHE A 203 0.14 -18.75 6.99
C PHE A 203 -0.93 -19.83 7.02
N LEU A 204 -1.37 -20.28 8.21
CA LEU A 204 -2.51 -21.18 8.33
C LEU A 204 -3.76 -20.58 7.70
N GLY A 205 -4.06 -19.30 7.96
CA GLY A 205 -5.17 -18.60 7.32
C GLY A 205 -5.08 -18.57 5.80
N ARG A 206 -3.86 -18.45 5.22
CA ARG A 206 -3.68 -18.54 3.75
C ARG A 206 -3.91 -19.94 3.19
N ILE A 207 -3.56 -20.98 3.94
CA ILE A 207 -3.76 -22.38 3.54
C ILE A 207 -5.26 -22.71 3.47
N HIS A 208 -6.02 -22.25 4.45
CA HIS A 208 -7.44 -22.60 4.60
C HIS A 208 -8.40 -21.70 3.81
N ASP A 209 -7.95 -20.52 3.37
CA ASP A 209 -8.77 -19.57 2.62
C ASP A 209 -8.51 -19.68 1.11
N PRO A 210 -9.45 -20.21 0.30
CA PRO A 210 -9.28 -20.35 -1.14
C PRO A 210 -8.93 -19.04 -1.86
N LEU A 211 -9.39 -17.89 -1.32
CA LEU A 211 -9.12 -16.57 -1.87
C LEU A 211 -7.70 -16.07 -1.54
N LYS A 212 -7.00 -16.73 -0.60
CA LYS A 212 -5.66 -16.33 -0.14
C LYS A 212 -4.56 -17.34 -0.46
N GLN A 213 -4.91 -18.56 -0.91
CA GLN A 213 -3.93 -19.61 -1.22
C GLN A 213 -2.87 -19.15 -2.20
N TRP A 214 -3.23 -18.35 -3.19
CA TRP A 214 -2.30 -17.81 -4.18
C TRP A 214 -1.20 -16.90 -3.57
N LYS A 215 -1.41 -16.40 -2.35
CA LYS A 215 -0.43 -15.58 -1.60
C LYS A 215 0.62 -16.44 -0.89
N LEU A 216 0.49 -17.75 -0.89
CA LEU A 216 1.43 -18.66 -0.25
C LEU A 216 2.37 -19.24 -1.31
N SER A 217 3.63 -18.90 -1.21
CA SER A 217 4.69 -19.38 -2.10
C SER A 217 5.62 -20.38 -1.40
N PRO A 218 6.37 -21.20 -2.13
CA PRO A 218 7.44 -22.03 -1.54
C PRO A 218 8.45 -21.21 -0.73
N MET A 219 8.69 -19.95 -1.13
CA MET A 219 9.58 -19.02 -0.42
C MET A 219 9.05 -18.63 0.96
N ASP A 220 7.73 -18.50 1.12
CA ASP A 220 7.11 -18.23 2.43
C ASP A 220 7.37 -19.39 3.41
N LEU A 221 7.31 -20.64 2.93
CA LEU A 221 7.59 -21.82 3.75
C LEU A 221 9.07 -21.87 4.19
N GLU A 222 9.99 -21.58 3.27
CA GLU A 222 11.41 -21.48 3.60
C GLU A 222 11.73 -20.32 4.54
N SER A 223 11.07 -19.18 4.37
CA SER A 223 11.27 -18.02 5.28
C SER A 223 10.86 -18.34 6.71
N ARG A 224 9.84 -19.19 6.89
CA ARG A 224 9.44 -19.68 8.20
C ARG A 224 10.50 -20.60 8.82
N ARG A 225 11.04 -21.54 8.05
CA ARG A 225 12.10 -22.47 8.52
C ARG A 225 13.37 -21.74 8.96
N ARG A 226 13.67 -20.60 8.34
CA ARG A 226 14.87 -19.78 8.57
C ARG A 226 14.56 -18.53 9.41
N TRP A 227 13.66 -18.64 10.37
CA TRP A 227 13.19 -17.52 11.18
C TRP A 227 14.33 -16.75 11.84
N GLU A 228 15.28 -17.47 12.47
CA GLU A 228 16.44 -16.89 13.17
C GLU A 228 17.41 -16.23 12.17
N ASP A 229 17.64 -16.82 11.00
CA ASP A 229 18.51 -16.24 9.98
C ASP A 229 17.96 -14.92 9.47
N TYR A 230 16.65 -14.86 9.24
CA TYR A 230 15.98 -13.60 8.90
C TYR A 230 15.99 -12.60 10.05
N THR A 231 15.94 -13.04 11.31
CA THR A 231 16.06 -12.17 12.48
C THR A 231 17.44 -11.53 12.52
N ARG A 232 18.49 -12.33 12.36
CA ARG A 232 19.89 -11.86 12.32
C ARG A 232 20.12 -10.92 11.14
N ALA A 233 19.62 -11.27 9.96
CA ALA A 233 19.72 -10.42 8.77
C ALA A 233 19.08 -9.04 8.98
N LYS A 234 17.87 -9.01 9.60
CA LYS A 234 17.20 -7.75 9.98
C LYS A 234 18.05 -6.93 10.96
N GLU A 235 18.61 -7.55 12.00
CA GLU A 235 19.40 -6.86 13.02
C GLU A 235 20.64 -6.20 12.40
N ILE A 236 21.39 -6.94 11.58
CA ILE A 236 22.54 -6.42 10.84
C ILE A 236 22.11 -5.28 9.89
N MET A 237 20.99 -5.46 9.19
CA MET A 237 20.47 -4.46 8.28
C MET A 237 20.14 -3.15 9.02
N LEU A 238 19.44 -3.22 10.13
CA LEU A 238 19.12 -2.03 10.93
C LEU A 238 20.38 -1.37 11.48
N GLU A 239 21.31 -2.13 12.02
CA GLU A 239 22.57 -1.63 12.56
C GLU A 239 23.42 -0.89 11.49
N ARG A 240 23.59 -1.52 10.31
CA ARG A 240 24.49 -1.00 9.27
C ARG A 240 23.89 0.07 8.38
N THR A 241 22.57 0.21 8.37
CA THR A 241 21.88 1.10 7.41
C THR A 241 20.91 2.11 8.04
N HIS A 242 20.84 2.19 9.38
CA HIS A 242 20.11 3.26 10.06
C HIS A 242 20.94 4.53 10.07
N ILE A 243 20.88 5.28 8.96
CA ILE A 243 21.64 6.54 8.80
C ILE A 243 20.76 7.76 9.11
N PRO A 244 21.34 8.88 9.59
CA PRO A 244 20.56 10.07 9.94
C PRO A 244 19.69 10.62 8.80
N GLU A 245 20.20 10.54 7.57
CA GLU A 245 19.54 11.05 6.36
C GLU A 245 18.36 10.17 5.91
N ALA A 246 18.40 8.86 6.23
CA ALA A 246 17.37 7.89 5.88
C ALA A 246 17.20 6.86 7.01
N ARG A 247 16.43 7.22 8.02
CA ARG A 247 16.20 6.39 9.21
C ARG A 247 15.25 5.24 8.93
N TRP A 248 15.47 4.13 9.64
CA TRP A 248 14.51 3.05 9.73
C TRP A 248 13.46 3.32 10.81
N TRP A 249 12.22 2.99 10.48
CA TRP A 249 11.11 2.98 11.41
C TRP A 249 10.54 1.57 11.50
N VAL A 250 10.36 1.05 12.71
CA VAL A 250 9.83 -0.29 12.94
C VAL A 250 8.35 -0.20 13.28
N VAL A 251 7.52 -0.84 12.45
CA VAL A 251 6.07 -0.93 12.65
C VAL A 251 5.74 -2.24 13.34
N GLN A 252 5.14 -2.17 14.54
CA GLN A 252 4.60 -3.34 15.22
C GLN A 252 3.31 -3.77 14.53
N ALA A 253 3.34 -4.92 13.84
CA ALA A 253 2.29 -5.31 12.90
C ALA A 253 1.55 -6.61 13.33
N VAL A 254 1.60 -6.97 14.62
CA VAL A 254 0.82 -8.07 15.18
C VAL A 254 -0.67 -7.77 15.05
N ASP A 255 -1.12 -6.60 15.50
CA ASP A 255 -2.47 -6.10 15.22
C ASP A 255 -2.47 -5.32 13.92
N LYS A 256 -3.10 -5.87 12.89
CA LYS A 256 -3.16 -5.27 11.55
C LYS A 256 -3.85 -3.91 11.52
N LYS A 257 -4.95 -3.74 12.28
CA LYS A 257 -5.73 -2.50 12.31
C LYS A 257 -4.92 -1.38 12.94
N ARG A 258 -4.34 -1.63 14.10
CA ARG A 258 -3.46 -0.68 14.79
C ARG A 258 -2.22 -0.36 13.95
N ALA A 259 -1.61 -1.36 13.34
CA ALA A 259 -0.44 -1.15 12.48
C ALA A 259 -0.75 -0.19 11.32
N ARG A 260 -1.90 -0.35 10.67
CA ARG A 260 -2.34 0.53 9.56
C ARG A 260 -2.51 1.98 10.04
N LEU A 261 -3.27 2.18 11.13
CA LEU A 261 -3.51 3.52 11.65
C LEU A 261 -2.22 4.18 12.11
N ASN A 262 -1.41 3.48 12.91
CA ASN A 262 -0.15 4.00 13.43
C ASN A 262 0.86 4.31 12.32
N PHE A 263 0.92 3.45 11.30
CA PHE A 263 1.77 3.69 10.14
C PHE A 263 1.36 4.95 9.39
N ILE A 264 0.07 5.09 9.04
CA ILE A 264 -0.42 6.23 8.27
C ILE A 264 -0.25 7.53 9.07
N ASP A 265 -0.59 7.53 10.36
CA ASP A 265 -0.40 8.68 11.24
C ASP A 265 1.07 9.09 11.34
N HIS A 266 1.97 8.10 11.52
CA HIS A 266 3.41 8.36 11.54
C HIS A 266 3.92 8.88 10.19
N LEU A 267 3.47 8.29 9.08
CA LEU A 267 3.84 8.73 7.73
C LEU A 267 3.46 10.19 7.51
N LEU A 268 2.23 10.58 7.82
CA LEU A 268 1.75 11.95 7.69
C LEU A 268 2.60 12.95 8.47
N LYS A 269 3.04 12.58 9.67
CA LYS A 269 3.90 13.41 10.52
C LYS A 269 5.34 13.62 9.98
N GLN A 270 5.75 12.86 8.96
CA GLN A 270 7.06 13.07 8.32
C GLN A 270 7.07 14.25 7.33
N PHE A 271 5.91 14.86 7.07
CA PHE A 271 5.76 15.92 6.09
C PHE A 271 5.20 17.20 6.72
N PRO A 272 5.74 18.39 6.39
CA PRO A 272 5.18 19.67 6.81
C PRO A 272 4.06 20.13 5.87
N TYR A 273 3.15 19.19 5.48
CA TYR A 273 2.10 19.49 4.53
C TYR A 273 1.01 20.39 5.13
N ALA A 274 0.40 21.20 4.27
CA ALA A 274 -0.76 22.03 4.56
C ALA A 274 -1.80 21.86 3.45
N PRO A 275 -3.08 22.12 3.72
CA PRO A 275 -4.11 22.13 2.68
C PRO A 275 -3.73 23.07 1.54
N VAL A 276 -3.87 22.58 0.30
CA VAL A 276 -3.66 23.39 -0.92
C VAL A 276 -4.99 24.00 -1.31
N GLU A 277 -5.01 25.32 -1.53
CA GLU A 277 -6.19 25.99 -2.06
C GLU A 277 -6.54 25.46 -3.45
N LYS A 278 -7.78 25.03 -3.62
CA LYS A 278 -8.33 24.61 -4.90
C LYS A 278 -9.34 25.63 -5.38
N ALA A 279 -9.26 26.01 -6.62
CA ALA A 279 -10.30 26.81 -7.23
C ALA A 279 -11.65 26.09 -7.14
N PRO A 280 -12.76 26.81 -6.85
CA PRO A 280 -14.08 26.18 -6.83
C PRO A 280 -14.40 25.60 -8.22
N VAL A 281 -14.83 24.35 -8.21
CA VAL A 281 -15.22 23.66 -9.46
C VAL A 281 -16.69 23.95 -9.72
N VAL A 282 -16.95 24.58 -10.86
CA VAL A 282 -18.33 24.78 -11.37
C VAL A 282 -18.53 23.81 -12.52
N LEU A 283 -19.55 22.96 -12.42
CA LEU A 283 -19.89 22.04 -13.50
C LEU A 283 -20.44 22.84 -14.69
N PRO A 284 -19.85 22.74 -15.88
CA PRO A 284 -20.37 23.42 -17.06
C PRO A 284 -21.73 22.81 -17.45
N GLN A 285 -22.57 23.63 -18.06
CA GLN A 285 -23.80 23.10 -18.67
C GLN A 285 -23.44 22.18 -19.84
N ARG A 286 -24.27 21.13 -20.00
CA ARG A 286 -24.10 20.22 -21.13
C ARG A 286 -24.49 20.93 -22.43
N GLU A 287 -23.61 20.88 -23.42
CA GLU A 287 -23.94 21.33 -24.79
C GLU A 287 -24.87 20.31 -25.47
N HIS A 288 -26.00 20.79 -26.01
CA HIS A 288 -26.94 19.99 -26.77
C HIS A 288 -26.76 20.28 -28.26
N HIS A 289 -26.58 19.22 -29.04
CA HIS A 289 -26.52 19.30 -30.48
C HIS A 289 -27.85 18.83 -31.10
N GLU A 290 -28.64 19.73 -31.64
CA GLU A 290 -30.00 19.47 -32.20
C GLU A 290 -30.04 18.37 -33.28
N HIS A 291 -28.92 18.18 -33.99
CA HIS A 291 -28.80 17.19 -35.07
C HIS A 291 -28.18 15.84 -34.62
N TYR A 292 -27.87 15.66 -33.35
CA TYR A 292 -27.33 14.41 -32.85
C TYR A 292 -28.41 13.48 -32.35
N SER A 293 -28.55 12.34 -33.00
CA SER A 293 -29.41 11.23 -32.53
C SER A 293 -28.54 10.07 -32.08
N ARG A 294 -28.69 9.67 -30.81
CA ARG A 294 -27.95 8.54 -30.24
C ARG A 294 -28.40 7.24 -30.91
N GLN A 295 -27.47 6.48 -31.46
CA GLN A 295 -27.73 5.13 -31.92
C GLN A 295 -27.93 4.18 -30.77
N ALA A 296 -28.89 3.25 -30.90
CA ALA A 296 -29.07 2.17 -29.92
C ALA A 296 -27.88 1.21 -29.97
N VAL A 297 -27.44 0.78 -28.81
CA VAL A 297 -26.41 -0.26 -28.73
C VAL A 297 -27.09 -1.60 -29.04
N PRO A 298 -26.58 -2.39 -30.04
CA PRO A 298 -27.10 -3.71 -30.32
C PRO A 298 -27.09 -4.61 -29.08
N ALA A 299 -28.11 -5.46 -28.95
CA ALA A 299 -28.27 -6.31 -27.76
C ALA A 299 -27.08 -7.25 -27.53
N GLU A 300 -26.44 -7.71 -28.61
CA GLU A 300 -25.24 -8.55 -28.57
C GLU A 300 -23.98 -7.84 -28.03
N MET A 301 -24.00 -6.53 -27.93
CA MET A 301 -22.91 -5.72 -27.33
C MET A 301 -23.14 -5.40 -25.85
N LEU A 302 -24.32 -5.72 -25.34
CA LEU A 302 -24.63 -5.49 -23.93
C LEU A 302 -24.17 -6.65 -23.08
N VAL A 303 -23.57 -6.35 -21.94
CA VAL A 303 -23.30 -7.37 -20.92
C VAL A 303 -24.66 -7.82 -20.37
N PRO A 304 -24.94 -9.14 -20.33
CA PRO A 304 -26.19 -9.64 -19.75
C PRO A 304 -26.33 -9.24 -18.29
N GLU A 305 -27.48 -8.69 -17.93
CA GLU A 305 -27.87 -8.46 -16.54
C GLU A 305 -28.43 -9.76 -15.97
N ILE A 306 -27.58 -10.48 -15.21
CA ILE A 306 -27.96 -11.78 -14.61
C ILE A 306 -28.06 -11.74 -13.09
N TYR A 307 -27.73 -10.61 -12.47
CA TYR A 307 -27.82 -10.34 -11.02
C TYR A 307 -28.71 -9.14 -10.75
#